data_5ce8139b678efef486a5a5b69b20ece7
#
_entry.id   5ce8139b678efef486a5a5b69b20ece7
#
_cell.length_a   1.000
_cell.length_b   1.000
_cell.length_c   1.000
_cell.angle_alpha   90.00
_cell.angle_beta   90.00
_cell.angle_gamma   90.00
#
_symmetry.space_group_name_H-M   'P 1'
#
loop_
_entity.id
_entity.type
_entity.pdbx_description
1 polymer ?
#
loop_
_entity_poly.entity_id
_entity_poly.type
_entity_poly.pdbx_seq_one_letter_code
_entity_poly.pdbx_strand_id
1 'polypeptide(L)'
;MTATAPTAARKTREITVAYLGELLFNAGFIDEKQRVEVDTVDRQFRAHVRSSKLRVDDDASPFKAIAAMNLTDASGTGTRIDDYLLARLIAEDAGLHFFKIDTLKLDVAMIESKISRPFARKHRMVPVAVRDGKLIVSVVNPFDTVAIDSYQQMVKQDIHVVVSADSDVMGVINEQYGFRASVTKAERDMRGDGFALISNLEQYVKLKSGSEIETSDAHIVNAVDFLLQHAYESRASDIHIEPKREHANIRFRIDGVLHEIQRVPKLVNLAITSRLKTMCRMDIAEKRRPQDGRIKTDSMGKEVELRVSTLPTAFGEKVVMRIFDPDVLLRTVAGLGFYEDELVTFSDWIKRPHGIILVTGPTGSGKTVTLYSALKSLASPEINITTIEDPIEMVHDEFNQTAVQTKIGITFAHALRTILRQDPDIIMVGEIRDTETAENAVQAALTGHLVFSTLHTNDAATSVTRLIDLGIQPFLISSTLIGTMAQRLVRKICQDCKRNRPLTHEEAGMLNLQAPPGKRIIVKEGAGCIRCRNTGYFGRTGIFEMLPIDNTIRDLIDRSEDFLKIKEMALKRGMRTLRQSALRKLAEGMTTFEEVIRVTGI
;
A
#
# COMPACT_ATOMS: atom_id res chain seq x y z
N MET A 1 -36.45 10.63 19.37
CA MET A 1 -36.61 11.94 20.02
C MET A 1 -36.05 12.99 19.09
N THR A 2 -36.92 13.76 18.52
CA THR A 2 -36.70 14.82 17.52
C THR A 2 -36.17 16.06 18.22
N ALA A 3 -34.94 16.42 17.93
CA ALA A 3 -34.43 17.78 18.23
C ALA A 3 -34.15 18.47 16.90
N THR A 4 -35.12 19.20 16.41
CA THR A 4 -34.96 20.28 15.44
C THR A 4 -34.23 21.41 16.15
N ALA A 5 -32.93 21.57 15.91
CA ALA A 5 -32.21 22.75 16.37
C ALA A 5 -32.57 23.97 15.52
N PRO A 6 -32.76 25.16 16.13
CA PRO A 6 -33.19 26.36 15.44
C PRO A 6 -32.11 26.88 14.50
N THR A 7 -32.55 27.33 13.33
CA THR A 7 -31.74 28.05 12.33
C THR A 7 -31.32 29.40 12.93
N ALA A 8 -30.31 29.41 13.79
CA ALA A 8 -29.64 30.65 14.16
C ALA A 8 -28.93 31.18 12.92
N ALA A 9 -29.11 32.44 12.57
CA ALA A 9 -28.50 33.12 11.45
C ALA A 9 -26.96 32.98 11.55
N ARG A 10 -26.39 32.01 10.83
CA ARG A 10 -24.95 31.80 10.76
C ARG A 10 -24.33 32.95 9.98
N LYS A 11 -23.45 33.73 10.60
CA LYS A 11 -22.69 34.77 9.89
C LYS A 11 -21.74 34.11 8.90
N THR A 12 -21.76 34.56 7.65
CA THR A 12 -20.78 34.15 6.63
C THR A 12 -19.38 34.44 7.13
N ARG A 13 -18.51 33.42 7.17
CA ARG A 13 -17.13 33.50 7.64
C ARG A 13 -16.21 32.74 6.70
N GLU A 14 -15.08 33.34 6.39
CA GLU A 14 -14.01 32.66 5.64
C GLU A 14 -13.12 31.82 6.58
N ILE A 15 -12.76 30.61 6.16
CA ILE A 15 -11.76 29.81 6.85
C ILE A 15 -10.38 30.33 6.46
N THR A 16 -9.67 30.92 7.42
CA THR A 16 -8.31 31.45 7.27
C THR A 16 -7.34 30.64 8.12
N VAL A 17 -6.03 30.75 7.85
CA VAL A 17 -4.99 30.12 8.68
C VAL A 17 -5.08 30.61 10.13
N ALA A 18 -5.35 31.91 10.35
CA ALA A 18 -5.54 32.48 11.68
C ALA A 18 -6.74 31.87 12.40
N TYR A 19 -7.89 31.70 11.71
CA TYR A 19 -9.06 31.05 12.30
C TYR A 19 -8.76 29.59 12.72
N LEU A 20 -8.07 28.85 11.90
CA LEU A 20 -7.66 27.46 12.23
C LEU A 20 -6.71 27.44 13.44
N GLY A 21 -5.79 28.42 13.51
CA GLY A 21 -4.90 28.59 14.66
C GLY A 21 -5.66 28.91 15.96
N GLU A 22 -6.65 29.76 15.89
CA GLU A 22 -7.53 30.05 17.03
C GLU A 22 -8.30 28.82 17.53
N LEU A 23 -8.85 28.02 16.61
CA LEU A 23 -9.53 26.77 16.96
C LEU A 23 -8.60 25.79 17.65
N LEU A 24 -7.39 25.59 17.10
CA LEU A 24 -6.39 24.72 17.68
C LEU A 24 -5.93 25.16 19.07
N PHE A 25 -5.74 26.46 19.26
CA PHE A 25 -5.34 27.04 20.54
C PHE A 25 -6.46 26.93 21.61
N ASN A 26 -7.68 27.27 21.26
CA ASN A 26 -8.83 27.16 22.15
C ASN A 26 -9.16 25.73 22.55
N ALA A 27 -8.88 24.76 21.65
CA ALA A 27 -9.03 23.34 21.92
C ALA A 27 -7.82 22.71 22.65
N GLY A 28 -6.76 23.49 22.93
CA GLY A 28 -5.58 23.05 23.67
C GLY A 28 -4.60 22.18 22.87
N PHE A 29 -4.71 22.15 21.53
CA PHE A 29 -3.81 21.39 20.67
C PHE A 29 -2.48 22.09 20.38
N ILE A 30 -2.44 23.42 20.49
CA ILE A 30 -1.21 24.20 20.32
C ILE A 30 -0.98 25.14 21.50
N ASP A 31 0.30 25.39 21.79
CA ASP A 31 0.70 26.36 22.83
C ASP A 31 0.85 27.79 22.23
N GLU A 32 1.18 28.77 23.11
CA GLU A 32 1.32 30.18 22.71
C GLU A 32 2.47 30.39 21.69
N LYS A 33 3.53 29.59 21.74
CA LYS A 33 4.64 29.67 20.77
C LYS A 33 4.19 29.21 19.40
N GLN A 34 3.54 28.06 19.33
CA GLN A 34 2.99 27.49 18.10
C GLN A 34 1.92 28.42 17.51
N ARG A 35 1.13 29.08 18.35
CA ARG A 35 0.14 30.08 17.90
C ARG A 35 0.81 31.25 17.19
N VAL A 36 1.89 31.82 17.74
CA VAL A 36 2.67 32.89 17.09
C VAL A 36 3.26 32.44 15.74
N GLU A 37 3.69 31.18 15.65
CA GLU A 37 4.16 30.60 14.37
C GLU A 37 3.02 30.54 13.35
N VAL A 38 1.82 30.09 13.74
CA VAL A 38 0.63 30.06 12.88
C VAL A 38 0.27 31.46 12.39
N ASP A 39 0.30 32.49 13.25
CA ASP A 39 0.03 33.87 12.88
C ASP A 39 1.06 34.43 11.88
N THR A 40 2.28 33.94 11.95
CA THR A 40 3.33 34.30 11.00
C THR A 40 3.08 33.67 9.63
N VAL A 41 2.69 32.39 9.62
CA VAL A 41 2.29 31.67 8.41
C VAL A 41 1.05 32.30 7.77
N ASP A 42 0.05 32.73 8.56
CA ASP A 42 -1.14 33.43 8.05
C ASP A 42 -0.75 34.72 7.28
N ARG A 43 0.17 35.52 7.82
CA ARG A 43 0.66 36.74 7.16
C ARG A 43 1.38 36.42 5.83
N GLN A 44 2.21 35.39 5.81
CA GLN A 44 2.92 34.94 4.60
C GLN A 44 1.94 34.38 3.56
N PHE A 45 0.99 33.57 3.98
CA PHE A 45 -0.05 32.99 3.13
C PHE A 45 -0.90 34.08 2.47
N ARG A 46 -1.36 35.06 3.24
CA ARG A 46 -2.13 36.21 2.71
C ARG A 46 -1.31 37.08 1.74
N ALA A 47 -0.01 37.26 2.00
CA ALA A 47 0.89 37.98 1.10
C ALA A 47 1.06 37.21 -0.22
N HIS A 48 1.24 35.91 -0.16
CA HIS A 48 1.35 35.04 -1.33
C HIS A 48 0.07 35.05 -2.18
N VAL A 49 -1.10 34.88 -1.57
CA VAL A 49 -2.40 34.93 -2.24
C VAL A 49 -2.66 36.30 -2.91
N ARG A 50 -2.21 37.40 -2.31
CA ARG A 50 -2.35 38.75 -2.89
C ARG A 50 -1.37 39.03 -4.04
N SER A 51 -0.16 38.46 -4.01
CA SER A 51 0.87 38.68 -5.02
C SER A 51 0.66 37.83 -6.28
N SER A 52 0.03 36.68 -6.17
CA SER A 52 -0.36 35.84 -7.28
C SER A 52 -1.56 36.45 -8.01
N LYS A 53 -1.30 37.36 -8.98
CA LYS A 53 -2.29 37.83 -9.98
C LYS A 53 -2.78 36.72 -10.91
N LEU A 54 -2.28 35.54 -10.76
CA LEU A 54 -2.71 34.31 -11.43
C LEU A 54 -3.87 33.73 -10.64
N ARG A 55 -4.89 33.24 -11.35
CA ARG A 55 -6.03 32.47 -10.85
C ARG A 55 -5.59 31.70 -9.62
N VAL A 56 -6.39 31.79 -8.54
CA VAL A 56 -6.17 31.02 -7.31
C VAL A 56 -5.91 29.58 -7.74
N ASP A 57 -4.63 29.21 -7.80
CA ASP A 57 -4.25 27.84 -8.06
C ASP A 57 -4.82 27.00 -6.93
N ASP A 58 -5.48 25.91 -7.28
CA ASP A 58 -6.18 25.02 -6.35
C ASP A 58 -5.30 24.48 -5.21
N ASP A 59 -4.03 24.77 -5.20
CA ASP A 59 -3.05 24.33 -4.22
C ASP A 59 -2.93 25.24 -2.98
N ALA A 60 -3.43 26.46 -3.03
CA ALA A 60 -3.38 27.38 -1.90
C ALA A 60 -4.60 27.16 -0.96
N SER A 61 -4.44 26.27 0.01
CA SER A 61 -5.47 25.98 1.04
C SER A 61 -4.93 26.32 2.43
N PRO A 62 -5.72 27.00 3.30
CA PRO A 62 -5.36 27.21 4.71
C PRO A 62 -5.05 25.91 5.44
N PHE A 63 -5.74 24.82 5.10
CA PHE A 63 -5.51 23.48 5.65
C PHE A 63 -4.12 22.94 5.28
N LYS A 64 -3.73 23.11 4.01
CA LYS A 64 -2.39 22.72 3.55
C LYS A 64 -1.29 23.57 4.20
N ALA A 65 -1.55 24.86 4.43
CA ALA A 65 -0.60 25.72 5.11
C ALA A 65 -0.33 25.25 6.55
N ILE A 66 -1.37 24.92 7.32
CA ILE A 66 -1.22 24.34 8.67
C ILE A 66 -0.54 22.96 8.62
N ALA A 67 -0.94 22.09 7.69
CA ALA A 67 -0.35 20.75 7.56
C ALA A 67 1.16 20.80 7.23
N ALA A 68 1.59 21.79 6.44
CA ALA A 68 3.02 21.99 6.10
C ALA A 68 3.88 22.40 7.30
N MET A 69 3.29 22.95 8.35
CA MET A 69 4.00 23.31 9.59
C MET A 69 4.39 22.08 10.42
N ASN A 70 3.85 20.90 10.12
CA ASN A 70 4.11 19.65 10.85
C ASN A 70 3.91 19.78 12.38
N LEU A 71 2.95 20.54 12.80
CA LEU A 71 2.65 20.76 14.22
C LEU A 71 2.23 19.43 14.89
N THR A 72 2.71 19.25 16.11
CA THR A 72 2.30 18.16 17.00
C THR A 72 1.60 18.73 18.21
N ASP A 73 0.69 17.96 18.77
CA ASP A 73 -0.07 18.31 19.97
C ASP A 73 0.87 18.71 21.14
N ALA A 74 0.63 19.90 21.69
CA ALA A 74 1.36 20.46 22.82
C ALA A 74 1.17 19.65 24.12
N SER A 75 0.14 18.78 24.21
CA SER A 75 -0.09 17.90 25.38
C SER A 75 0.90 16.73 25.49
N GLY A 76 1.83 16.58 24.54
CA GLY A 76 2.87 15.54 24.57
C GLY A 76 2.39 14.16 24.11
N THR A 77 1.18 14.01 23.58
CA THR A 77 0.69 12.73 23.04
C THR A 77 1.34 12.36 21.70
N GLY A 78 2.09 13.28 21.09
CA GLY A 78 2.72 13.09 19.77
C GLY A 78 1.72 13.02 18.61
N THR A 79 0.47 13.42 18.84
CA THR A 79 -0.57 13.43 17.80
C THR A 79 -0.28 14.56 16.82
N ARG A 80 -0.12 14.22 15.54
CA ARG A 80 0.08 15.18 14.47
C ARG A 80 -1.23 15.92 14.19
N ILE A 81 -1.15 17.26 14.05
CA ILE A 81 -2.29 18.11 13.65
C ILE A 81 -2.49 17.89 12.14
N ASP A 82 -3.59 17.23 11.82
CA ASP A 82 -3.97 16.91 10.45
C ASP A 82 -5.28 17.61 10.04
N ASP A 83 -5.59 17.50 8.78
CA ASP A 83 -6.77 18.01 8.13
C ASP A 83 -8.09 17.48 8.75
N TYR A 84 -8.07 16.24 9.26
CA TYR A 84 -9.24 15.63 9.92
C TYR A 84 -9.51 16.24 11.29
N LEU A 85 -8.47 16.54 12.05
CA LEU A 85 -8.59 17.24 13.32
C LEU A 85 -9.19 18.64 13.11
N LEU A 86 -8.66 19.37 12.12
CA LEU A 86 -9.17 20.70 11.77
C LEU A 86 -10.65 20.65 11.37
N ALA A 87 -11.04 19.68 10.54
CA ALA A 87 -12.43 19.52 10.12
C ALA A 87 -13.37 19.16 11.29
N ARG A 88 -12.92 18.39 12.27
CA ARG A 88 -13.68 18.10 13.50
C ARG A 88 -13.89 19.36 14.33
N LEU A 89 -12.85 20.14 14.54
CA LEU A 89 -12.94 21.40 15.30
C LEU A 89 -13.87 22.41 14.62
N ILE A 90 -13.83 22.50 13.28
CA ILE A 90 -14.77 23.31 12.50
C ILE A 90 -16.21 22.81 12.66
N ALA A 91 -16.41 21.49 12.64
CA ALA A 91 -17.73 20.90 12.82
C ALA A 91 -18.30 21.21 14.22
N GLU A 92 -17.47 21.12 15.26
CA GLU A 92 -17.82 21.47 16.63
C GLU A 92 -18.17 22.98 16.75
N ASP A 93 -17.36 23.88 16.21
CA ASP A 93 -17.62 25.35 16.22
C ASP A 93 -18.90 25.70 15.45
N ALA A 94 -19.18 24.98 14.37
CA ALA A 94 -20.40 25.16 13.58
C ALA A 94 -21.64 24.47 14.17
N GLY A 95 -21.50 23.62 15.19
CA GLY A 95 -22.59 22.80 15.74
C GLY A 95 -23.12 21.78 14.73
N LEU A 96 -22.25 21.24 13.85
CA LEU A 96 -22.57 20.25 12.83
C LEU A 96 -21.86 18.95 13.10
N HIS A 97 -22.31 17.89 12.40
CA HIS A 97 -21.63 16.61 12.46
C HIS A 97 -20.42 16.58 11.54
N PHE A 98 -19.28 16.12 12.05
CA PHE A 98 -18.17 15.73 11.22
C PHE A 98 -18.54 14.44 10.47
N PHE A 99 -18.39 14.48 9.15
CA PHE A 99 -18.65 13.35 8.27
C PHE A 99 -17.41 13.04 7.46
N LYS A 100 -16.92 11.83 7.63
CA LYS A 100 -15.81 11.35 6.84
C LYS A 100 -16.34 10.71 5.57
N ILE A 101 -15.91 11.20 4.39
CA ILE A 101 -16.40 10.74 3.10
C ILE A 101 -15.78 9.38 2.78
N ASP A 102 -16.60 8.41 2.39
CA ASP A 102 -16.16 7.12 1.87
C ASP A 102 -16.28 7.13 0.33
N THR A 103 -15.17 7.41 -0.34
CA THR A 103 -15.14 7.54 -1.80
C THR A 103 -15.59 6.27 -2.53
N LEU A 104 -15.43 5.10 -1.92
CA LEU A 104 -15.84 3.82 -2.50
C LEU A 104 -17.36 3.56 -2.46
N LYS A 105 -18.06 4.23 -1.53
CA LYS A 105 -19.52 4.11 -1.36
C LYS A 105 -20.30 5.24 -2.03
N LEU A 106 -19.63 6.19 -2.62
CA LEU A 106 -20.29 7.30 -3.28
C LEU A 106 -21.01 6.87 -4.55
N ASP A 107 -22.26 7.25 -4.67
CA ASP A 107 -23.00 7.15 -5.93
C ASP A 107 -22.60 8.31 -6.85
N VAL A 108 -21.72 8.02 -7.77
CA VAL A 108 -21.15 8.99 -8.69
C VAL A 108 -22.18 9.56 -9.64
N ALA A 109 -23.10 8.74 -10.12
CA ALA A 109 -24.16 9.22 -10.99
C ALA A 109 -25.04 10.26 -10.28
N MET A 110 -25.29 10.04 -8.99
CA MET A 110 -25.96 11.00 -8.13
C MET A 110 -25.15 12.30 -7.99
N ILE A 111 -23.85 12.23 -7.73
CA ILE A 111 -22.99 13.42 -7.57
C ILE A 111 -22.98 14.25 -8.86
N GLU A 112 -22.71 13.62 -10.02
CA GLU A 112 -22.63 14.31 -11.30
C GLU A 112 -23.97 14.95 -11.72
N SER A 113 -25.10 14.31 -11.38
CA SER A 113 -26.42 14.84 -11.68
C SER A 113 -26.84 16.01 -10.79
N LYS A 114 -26.25 16.13 -9.58
CA LYS A 114 -26.69 17.10 -8.58
C LYS A 114 -25.77 18.32 -8.44
N ILE A 115 -24.49 18.24 -8.80
CA ILE A 115 -23.57 19.37 -8.67
C ILE A 115 -22.60 19.44 -9.85
N SER A 116 -22.34 20.66 -10.35
CA SER A 116 -21.33 20.85 -11.39
C SER A 116 -19.92 20.93 -10.80
N ARG A 117 -18.91 20.41 -11.52
CA ARG A 117 -17.51 20.47 -11.10
C ARG A 117 -17.03 21.87 -10.73
N PRO A 118 -17.28 22.93 -11.54
CA PRO A 118 -16.83 24.29 -11.16
C PRO A 118 -17.43 24.76 -9.85
N PHE A 119 -18.70 24.46 -9.57
CA PHE A 119 -19.38 24.84 -8.35
C PHE A 119 -18.84 24.05 -7.15
N ALA A 120 -18.72 22.70 -7.31
CA ALA A 120 -18.15 21.83 -6.27
C ALA A 120 -16.73 22.26 -5.87
N ARG A 121 -15.88 22.59 -6.85
CA ARG A 121 -14.49 23.00 -6.66
C ARG A 121 -14.39 24.38 -6.01
N LYS A 122 -15.17 25.35 -6.51
CA LYS A 122 -15.18 26.72 -5.99
C LYS A 122 -15.61 26.79 -4.54
N HIS A 123 -16.66 26.06 -4.17
CA HIS A 123 -17.25 26.12 -2.82
C HIS A 123 -16.85 24.95 -1.94
N ARG A 124 -15.98 24.05 -2.43
CA ARG A 124 -15.48 22.87 -1.71
C ARG A 124 -16.61 22.10 -1.03
N MET A 125 -17.61 21.69 -1.84
CA MET A 125 -18.76 20.92 -1.38
C MET A 125 -19.13 19.83 -2.37
N VAL A 126 -19.63 18.70 -1.83
CA VAL A 126 -20.07 17.56 -2.63
C VAL A 126 -21.28 16.88 -1.97
N PRO A 127 -22.31 16.46 -2.73
CA PRO A 127 -23.35 15.58 -2.23
C PRO A 127 -22.77 14.17 -2.04
N VAL A 128 -23.03 13.56 -0.88
CA VAL A 128 -22.41 12.27 -0.51
C VAL A 128 -23.41 11.13 -0.34
N ALA A 129 -24.66 11.41 -0.04
CA ALA A 129 -25.70 10.39 0.10
C ALA A 129 -27.10 11.00 0.07
N VAL A 130 -28.12 10.17 -0.08
CA VAL A 130 -29.53 10.53 0.19
C VAL A 130 -30.02 9.65 1.34
N ARG A 131 -30.52 10.27 2.42
CA ARG A 131 -31.12 9.55 3.55
C ARG A 131 -32.43 10.24 3.94
N ASP A 132 -33.46 9.45 4.17
CA ASP A 132 -34.79 9.92 4.57
C ASP A 132 -35.34 11.04 3.65
N GLY A 133 -35.08 10.93 2.35
CA GLY A 133 -35.49 11.93 1.35
C GLY A 133 -34.67 13.20 1.31
N LYS A 134 -33.68 13.39 2.20
CA LYS A 134 -32.79 14.55 2.24
C LYS A 134 -31.45 14.23 1.61
N LEU A 135 -30.90 15.20 0.87
CA LEU A 135 -29.57 15.11 0.28
C LEU A 135 -28.52 15.50 1.33
N ILE A 136 -27.63 14.57 1.69
CA ILE A 136 -26.51 14.87 2.56
C ILE A 136 -25.42 15.53 1.76
N VAL A 137 -25.03 16.75 2.14
CA VAL A 137 -24.02 17.55 1.46
C VAL A 137 -22.84 17.77 2.40
N SER A 138 -21.70 17.29 1.99
CA SER A 138 -20.44 17.51 2.68
C SER A 138 -19.81 18.82 2.23
N VAL A 139 -19.43 19.66 3.19
CA VAL A 139 -18.79 20.96 2.96
C VAL A 139 -17.50 21.07 3.76
N VAL A 140 -16.54 21.80 3.24
CA VAL A 140 -15.31 22.17 3.97
C VAL A 140 -15.58 23.43 4.82
N ASN A 141 -16.29 24.41 4.25
CA ASN A 141 -16.68 25.63 4.96
C ASN A 141 -18.19 25.67 5.24
N PRO A 142 -18.63 25.30 6.46
CA PRO A 142 -20.05 25.35 6.83
C PRO A 142 -20.59 26.78 7.04
N PHE A 143 -19.72 27.79 7.02
CA PHE A 143 -20.10 29.21 7.17
C PHE A 143 -20.33 29.90 5.83
N ASP A 144 -20.09 29.26 4.69
CA ASP A 144 -20.46 29.76 3.36
C ASP A 144 -21.95 29.52 3.10
N THR A 145 -22.79 30.20 3.89
CA THR A 145 -24.25 30.05 3.83
C THR A 145 -24.82 30.45 2.48
N VAL A 146 -24.20 31.43 1.79
CA VAL A 146 -24.63 31.88 0.46
C VAL A 146 -24.49 30.76 -0.57
N ALA A 147 -23.37 30.05 -0.55
CA ALA A 147 -23.17 28.92 -1.46
C ALA A 147 -24.10 27.74 -1.12
N ILE A 148 -24.30 27.47 0.18
CA ILE A 148 -25.16 26.39 0.66
C ILE A 148 -26.62 26.64 0.24
N ASP A 149 -27.12 27.85 0.46
CA ASP A 149 -28.48 28.24 0.10
C ASP A 149 -28.69 28.24 -1.44
N SER A 150 -27.71 28.75 -2.19
CA SER A 150 -27.70 28.71 -3.66
C SER A 150 -27.77 27.29 -4.17
N TYR A 151 -27.01 26.39 -3.54
CA TYR A 151 -26.99 24.96 -3.89
C TYR A 151 -28.33 24.28 -3.58
N GLN A 152 -28.93 24.56 -2.42
CA GLN A 152 -30.24 24.03 -2.05
C GLN A 152 -31.33 24.45 -3.06
N GLN A 153 -31.32 25.71 -3.48
CA GLN A 153 -32.25 26.22 -4.50
C GLN A 153 -32.04 25.51 -5.85
N MET A 154 -30.79 25.26 -6.21
CA MET A 154 -30.44 24.60 -7.47
C MET A 154 -30.92 23.13 -7.51
N VAL A 155 -30.73 22.37 -6.43
CA VAL A 155 -31.10 20.93 -6.38
C VAL A 155 -32.59 20.73 -6.12
N LYS A 156 -33.32 21.73 -5.69
CA LYS A 156 -34.77 21.69 -5.34
C LYS A 156 -35.13 20.53 -4.41
N GLN A 157 -34.26 20.23 -3.46
CA GLN A 157 -34.40 19.14 -2.51
C GLN A 157 -33.88 19.62 -1.14
N ASP A 158 -34.46 19.11 -0.06
CA ASP A 158 -33.94 19.39 1.29
C ASP A 158 -32.53 18.83 1.41
N ILE A 159 -31.60 19.66 1.93
CA ILE A 159 -30.24 19.28 2.18
C ILE A 159 -29.95 19.12 3.68
N HIS A 160 -29.07 18.20 4.01
CA HIS A 160 -28.50 18.07 5.34
C HIS A 160 -26.99 18.30 5.24
N VAL A 161 -26.51 19.39 5.84
CA VAL A 161 -25.10 19.80 5.75
C VAL A 161 -24.28 19.08 6.81
N VAL A 162 -23.15 18.52 6.39
CA VAL A 162 -22.13 17.89 7.25
C VAL A 162 -20.76 18.46 6.89
N VAL A 163 -19.83 18.44 7.84
CA VAL A 163 -18.46 18.94 7.62
C VAL A 163 -17.51 17.77 7.33
N SER A 164 -16.66 17.90 6.31
CA SER A 164 -15.62 16.94 6.00
C SER A 164 -14.27 17.60 5.82
N ALA A 165 -13.21 16.79 5.85
CA ALA A 165 -11.85 17.24 5.60
C ALA A 165 -11.69 17.78 4.17
N ASP A 166 -10.84 18.80 4.01
CA ASP A 166 -10.56 19.40 2.70
C ASP A 166 -10.00 18.39 1.72
N SER A 167 -9.09 17.52 2.19
CA SER A 167 -8.53 16.43 1.41
C SER A 167 -9.58 15.44 0.89
N ASP A 168 -10.59 15.10 1.72
CA ASP A 168 -11.67 14.19 1.32
C ASP A 168 -12.55 14.81 0.24
N VAL A 169 -12.99 16.06 0.45
CA VAL A 169 -13.87 16.77 -0.51
C VAL A 169 -13.16 17.00 -1.83
N MET A 170 -11.91 17.46 -1.80
CA MET A 170 -11.10 17.66 -3.00
C MET A 170 -10.73 16.35 -3.68
N GLY A 171 -10.46 15.29 -2.91
CA GLY A 171 -10.27 13.94 -3.41
C GLY A 171 -11.47 13.48 -4.23
N VAL A 172 -12.69 13.60 -3.68
CA VAL A 172 -13.94 13.27 -4.41
C VAL A 172 -14.08 14.11 -5.68
N ILE A 173 -13.86 15.43 -5.61
CA ILE A 173 -13.99 16.31 -6.77
C ILE A 173 -12.99 15.92 -7.86
N ASN A 174 -11.75 15.66 -7.52
CA ASN A 174 -10.71 15.28 -8.47
C ASN A 174 -10.96 13.87 -9.01
N GLU A 175 -11.28 12.92 -8.17
CA GLU A 175 -11.49 11.52 -8.50
C GLU A 175 -12.72 11.31 -9.39
N GLN A 176 -13.85 11.90 -9.01
CA GLN A 176 -15.13 11.69 -9.69
C GLN A 176 -15.21 12.41 -11.04
N TYR A 177 -14.67 13.62 -11.11
CA TYR A 177 -14.66 14.39 -12.36
C TYR A 177 -13.39 14.20 -13.21
N GLY A 178 -12.36 13.50 -12.69
CA GLY A 178 -11.13 13.18 -13.40
C GLY A 178 -11.26 11.90 -14.22
N PHE A 179 -11.22 10.75 -13.58
CA PHE A 179 -11.15 9.45 -14.26
C PHE A 179 -12.43 9.12 -15.03
N ARG A 180 -13.59 9.17 -14.38
CA ARG A 180 -14.86 8.82 -15.05
C ARG A 180 -15.25 9.81 -16.14
N ALA A 181 -15.05 11.11 -15.92
CA ALA A 181 -15.28 12.09 -16.96
C ALA A 181 -14.37 11.84 -18.17
N SER A 182 -13.10 11.48 -17.93
CA SER A 182 -12.17 11.10 -18.98
C SER A 182 -12.61 9.82 -19.68
N VAL A 183 -13.04 8.80 -18.94
CA VAL A 183 -13.57 7.55 -19.49
C VAL A 183 -14.85 7.78 -20.27
N THR A 184 -15.81 8.54 -19.73
CA THR A 184 -17.11 8.82 -20.39
C THR A 184 -16.92 9.68 -21.64
N LYS A 185 -16.01 10.65 -21.62
CA LYS A 185 -15.68 11.45 -22.81
C LYS A 185 -14.99 10.60 -23.85
N ALA A 186 -13.97 9.83 -23.47
CA ALA A 186 -13.31 8.90 -24.38
C ALA A 186 -14.32 7.91 -25.00
N GLU A 187 -15.29 7.40 -24.24
CA GLU A 187 -16.34 6.53 -24.76
C GLU A 187 -17.27 7.26 -25.75
N ARG A 188 -17.67 8.50 -25.45
CA ARG A 188 -18.50 9.31 -26.35
C ARG A 188 -17.77 9.65 -27.64
N ASP A 189 -16.53 10.08 -27.56
CA ASP A 189 -15.70 10.42 -28.71
C ASP A 189 -15.47 9.18 -29.59
N MET A 190 -15.29 8.01 -28.98
CA MET A 190 -15.17 6.74 -29.70
C MET A 190 -16.49 6.25 -30.32
N ARG A 191 -17.66 6.57 -29.76
CA ARG A 191 -18.98 6.18 -30.29
C ARG A 191 -19.51 7.17 -31.32
N GLY A 192 -19.12 8.47 -31.26
CA GLY A 192 -19.65 9.55 -32.09
C GLY A 192 -19.27 9.48 -33.56
N ASP A 193 -18.19 8.82 -33.91
CA ASP A 193 -17.60 8.86 -35.25
C ASP A 193 -17.76 7.58 -36.09
N GLY A 194 -18.94 6.98 -36.12
CA GLY A 194 -19.23 5.89 -37.06
C GLY A 194 -18.49 4.57 -36.77
N PHE A 195 -18.13 4.32 -35.54
CA PHE A 195 -17.34 3.18 -35.06
C PHE A 195 -18.00 1.81 -35.24
N ALA A 196 -19.25 1.76 -35.66
CA ALA A 196 -20.00 0.51 -35.88
C ALA A 196 -19.45 -0.36 -37.02
N LEU A 197 -18.49 0.14 -37.81
CA LEU A 197 -17.97 -0.53 -39.01
C LEU A 197 -16.47 -0.83 -39.01
N ILE A 198 -15.72 -0.47 -37.95
CA ILE A 198 -14.26 -0.65 -37.93
C ILE A 198 -13.86 -1.74 -36.92
N SER A 199 -13.51 -2.91 -37.44
CA SER A 199 -13.09 -4.07 -36.63
C SER A 199 -11.62 -4.01 -36.14
N ASN A 200 -10.88 -2.94 -36.49
CA ASN A 200 -9.45 -2.86 -36.20
C ASN A 200 -8.98 -1.47 -35.76
N LEU A 201 -8.44 -1.36 -34.53
CA LEU A 201 -7.91 -0.11 -33.98
C LEU A 201 -6.73 0.46 -34.81
N GLU A 202 -6.01 -0.40 -35.54
CA GLU A 202 -4.93 -0.01 -36.45
C GLU A 202 -5.44 0.80 -37.66
N GLN A 203 -6.64 0.53 -38.13
CA GLN A 203 -7.29 1.33 -39.20
C GLN A 203 -7.74 2.68 -38.67
N TYR A 204 -8.17 2.75 -37.40
CA TYR A 204 -8.56 4.00 -36.75
C TYR A 204 -7.39 4.97 -36.58
N VAL A 205 -6.23 4.47 -36.14
CA VAL A 205 -5.00 5.27 -36.03
C VAL A 205 -4.48 5.75 -37.37
N LYS A 206 -4.69 4.98 -38.44
CA LYS A 206 -4.29 5.36 -39.82
C LYS A 206 -5.27 6.34 -40.49
N LEU A 207 -6.54 6.35 -40.10
CA LEU A 207 -7.58 7.21 -40.74
C LEU A 207 -7.65 8.62 -40.13
N LYS A 208 -7.17 8.81 -38.89
CA LYS A 208 -7.13 10.12 -38.21
C LYS A 208 -5.72 10.73 -38.18
N SER A 209 -5.18 11.07 -39.35
CA SER A 209 -4.00 11.92 -39.45
C SER A 209 -4.39 13.39 -39.55
N GLY A 210 -4.76 14.03 -38.43
CA GLY A 210 -5.01 15.49 -38.39
C GLY A 210 -5.98 15.90 -37.28
N SER A 211 -5.61 16.83 -36.47
CA SER A 211 -6.32 17.67 -35.47
C SER A 211 -7.39 17.09 -34.52
N GLU A 212 -8.09 15.99 -34.86
CA GLU A 212 -9.11 15.37 -33.99
C GLU A 212 -8.58 14.24 -33.08
N ILE A 213 -7.35 13.77 -33.31
CA ILE A 213 -6.68 12.72 -32.50
C ILE A 213 -6.27 13.29 -31.13
N GLU A 214 -6.00 14.60 -31.06
CA GLU A 214 -5.47 15.23 -29.83
C GLU A 214 -6.43 15.21 -28.65
N THR A 215 -7.74 15.31 -28.86
CA THR A 215 -8.72 15.35 -27.76
C THR A 215 -9.04 13.97 -27.17
N SER A 216 -9.13 12.92 -27.99
CA SER A 216 -9.35 11.55 -27.48
C SER A 216 -8.09 10.99 -26.80
N ASP A 217 -6.91 11.32 -27.32
CA ASP A 217 -5.64 10.97 -26.71
C ASP A 217 -5.45 11.64 -25.34
N ALA A 218 -5.80 12.93 -25.21
CA ALA A 218 -5.72 13.64 -23.94
C ALA A 218 -6.59 13.02 -22.84
N HIS A 219 -7.77 12.50 -23.18
CA HIS A 219 -8.66 11.85 -22.20
C HIS A 219 -8.14 10.49 -21.74
N ILE A 220 -7.51 9.72 -22.64
CA ILE A 220 -6.88 8.44 -22.29
C ILE A 220 -5.61 8.67 -21.46
N VAL A 221 -4.79 9.67 -21.83
CA VAL A 221 -3.62 10.07 -21.04
C VAL A 221 -4.04 10.42 -19.61
N ASN A 222 -5.02 11.34 -19.47
CA ASN A 222 -5.54 11.75 -18.16
C ASN A 222 -6.13 10.57 -17.37
N ALA A 223 -6.81 9.62 -18.03
CA ALA A 223 -7.35 8.44 -17.36
C ALA A 223 -6.23 7.53 -16.82
N VAL A 224 -5.17 7.33 -17.59
CA VAL A 224 -4.02 6.52 -17.14
C VAL A 224 -3.29 7.23 -16.00
N ASP A 225 -2.99 8.51 -16.13
CA ASP A 225 -2.29 9.29 -15.08
C ASP A 225 -3.09 9.28 -13.79
N PHE A 226 -4.41 9.48 -13.88
CA PHE A 226 -5.30 9.40 -12.73
C PHE A 226 -5.32 8.01 -12.10
N LEU A 227 -5.36 6.94 -12.91
CA LEU A 227 -5.32 5.56 -12.44
C LEU A 227 -4.04 5.28 -11.64
N LEU A 228 -2.90 5.74 -12.14
CA LEU A 228 -1.61 5.59 -11.48
C LEU A 228 -1.56 6.38 -10.17
N GLN A 229 -1.95 7.65 -10.20
CA GLN A 229 -2.01 8.49 -9.00
C GLN A 229 -2.91 7.88 -7.94
N HIS A 230 -4.12 7.45 -8.31
CA HIS A 230 -5.06 6.82 -7.39
C HIS A 230 -4.51 5.52 -6.78
N ALA A 231 -3.75 4.75 -7.52
CA ALA A 231 -3.09 3.55 -7.01
C ALA A 231 -2.03 3.89 -5.96
N TYR A 232 -1.23 4.95 -6.18
CA TYR A 232 -0.25 5.43 -5.20
C TYR A 232 -0.91 5.93 -3.91
N GLU A 233 -1.87 6.83 -4.03
CA GLU A 233 -2.63 7.35 -2.87
C GLU A 233 -3.31 6.20 -2.11
N SER A 234 -3.66 5.13 -2.83
CA SER A 234 -4.23 3.90 -2.29
C SER A 234 -3.22 2.98 -1.65
N ARG A 235 -1.91 3.23 -1.80
CA ARG A 235 -0.83 2.35 -1.38
C ARG A 235 -0.99 0.94 -1.99
N ALA A 236 -1.46 0.89 -3.23
CA ALA A 236 -1.58 -0.35 -3.95
C ALA A 236 -0.20 -0.92 -4.27
N SER A 237 0.00 -2.22 -4.12
CA SER A 237 1.20 -2.91 -4.58
C SER A 237 1.11 -3.33 -6.04
N ASP A 238 -0.11 -3.60 -6.53
CA ASP A 238 -0.34 -4.02 -7.91
C ASP A 238 -1.67 -3.43 -8.42
N ILE A 239 -1.67 -3.07 -9.70
CA ILE A 239 -2.85 -2.67 -10.46
C ILE A 239 -3.14 -3.78 -11.46
N HIS A 240 -4.36 -4.29 -11.46
CA HIS A 240 -4.84 -5.30 -12.40
C HIS A 240 -5.91 -4.70 -13.29
N ILE A 241 -5.73 -4.80 -14.60
CA ILE A 241 -6.74 -4.46 -15.61
C ILE A 241 -7.13 -5.77 -16.28
N GLU A 242 -8.36 -6.21 -16.07
CA GLU A 242 -8.82 -7.54 -16.46
C GLU A 242 -9.98 -7.45 -17.44
N PRO A 243 -9.75 -7.73 -18.75
CA PRO A 243 -10.79 -7.69 -19.74
C PRO A 243 -11.84 -8.77 -19.51
N LYS A 244 -13.09 -8.39 -19.68
CA LYS A 244 -14.29 -9.23 -19.72
C LYS A 244 -14.98 -9.06 -21.09
N ARG A 245 -16.13 -9.71 -21.29
CA ARG A 245 -16.82 -9.68 -22.57
C ARG A 245 -17.18 -8.26 -23.01
N GLU A 246 -17.77 -7.43 -22.12
CA GLU A 246 -18.30 -6.10 -22.43
C GLU A 246 -17.53 -4.96 -21.73
N HIS A 247 -16.74 -5.27 -20.74
CA HIS A 247 -16.02 -4.29 -19.93
C HIS A 247 -14.66 -4.84 -19.49
N ALA A 248 -13.85 -4.05 -18.79
CA ALA A 248 -12.71 -4.52 -18.03
C ALA A 248 -12.85 -4.11 -16.57
N ASN A 249 -12.46 -5.00 -15.67
CA ASN A 249 -12.39 -4.69 -14.24
C ASN A 249 -11.00 -4.16 -13.91
N ILE A 250 -10.95 -3.00 -13.26
CA ILE A 250 -9.75 -2.44 -12.67
C ILE A 250 -9.76 -2.80 -11.19
N ARG A 251 -8.72 -3.49 -10.73
CA ARG A 251 -8.56 -3.90 -9.33
C ARG A 251 -7.20 -3.51 -8.80
N PHE A 252 -7.16 -3.04 -7.57
CA PHE A 252 -5.92 -2.76 -6.85
C PHE A 252 -5.66 -3.83 -5.81
N ARG A 253 -4.41 -4.22 -5.66
CA ARG A 253 -3.97 -5.04 -4.53
C ARG A 253 -3.48 -4.11 -3.42
N ILE A 254 -4.26 -4.02 -2.34
CA ILE A 254 -3.96 -3.18 -1.18
C ILE A 254 -3.79 -4.10 0.02
N ASP A 255 -2.66 -3.98 0.72
CA ASP A 255 -2.31 -4.83 1.87
C ASP A 255 -2.46 -6.34 1.59
N GLY A 256 -2.16 -6.76 0.34
CA GLY A 256 -2.18 -8.14 -0.12
C GLY A 256 -3.53 -8.65 -0.65
N VAL A 257 -4.62 -7.86 -0.54
CA VAL A 257 -5.97 -8.22 -0.99
C VAL A 257 -6.35 -7.41 -2.23
N LEU A 258 -7.04 -8.05 -3.19
CA LEU A 258 -7.56 -7.38 -4.39
C LEU A 258 -8.90 -6.72 -4.09
N HIS A 259 -8.99 -5.43 -4.44
CA HIS A 259 -10.20 -4.61 -4.36
C HIS A 259 -10.62 -4.17 -5.75
N GLU A 260 -11.90 -4.33 -6.10
CA GLU A 260 -12.45 -3.77 -7.33
C GLU A 260 -12.60 -2.26 -7.15
N ILE A 261 -11.96 -1.50 -8.05
CA ILE A 261 -11.95 -0.04 -8.00
C ILE A 261 -12.94 0.52 -9.01
N GLN A 262 -12.89 0.01 -10.26
CA GLN A 262 -13.66 0.57 -11.36
C GLN A 262 -13.90 -0.48 -12.44
N ARG A 263 -15.02 -0.30 -13.18
CA ARG A 263 -15.28 -0.98 -14.45
C ARG A 263 -15.18 0.03 -15.58
N VAL A 264 -14.50 -0.33 -16.64
CA VAL A 264 -14.35 0.51 -17.82
C VAL A 264 -14.91 -0.21 -19.05
N PRO A 265 -15.56 0.51 -20.00
CA PRO A 265 -16.04 -0.07 -21.26
C PRO A 265 -14.89 -0.72 -22.04
N LYS A 266 -15.19 -1.76 -22.80
CA LYS A 266 -14.19 -2.53 -23.58
C LYS A 266 -13.35 -1.64 -24.52
N LEU A 267 -13.97 -0.68 -25.20
CA LEU A 267 -13.27 0.24 -26.11
C LEU A 267 -12.24 1.09 -25.38
N VAL A 268 -12.62 1.65 -24.22
CA VAL A 268 -11.73 2.47 -23.39
C VAL A 268 -10.58 1.62 -22.84
N ASN A 269 -10.87 0.36 -22.45
CA ASN A 269 -9.82 -0.56 -21.99
C ASN A 269 -8.76 -0.83 -23.07
N LEU A 270 -9.16 -0.97 -24.33
CA LEU A 270 -8.23 -1.16 -25.46
C LEU A 270 -7.30 0.06 -25.59
N ALA A 271 -7.84 1.27 -25.48
CA ALA A 271 -7.06 2.51 -25.56
C ALA A 271 -6.12 2.67 -24.35
N ILE A 272 -6.59 2.39 -23.13
CA ILE A 272 -5.75 2.37 -21.92
C ILE A 272 -4.60 1.38 -22.08
N THR A 273 -4.89 0.15 -22.54
CA THR A 273 -3.86 -0.89 -22.75
C THR A 273 -2.83 -0.45 -23.79
N SER A 274 -3.27 0.13 -24.91
CA SER A 274 -2.36 0.67 -25.93
C SER A 274 -1.48 1.80 -25.39
N ARG A 275 -2.04 2.71 -24.59
CA ARG A 275 -1.29 3.80 -23.93
C ARG A 275 -0.24 3.23 -22.97
N LEU A 276 -0.59 2.27 -22.13
CA LEU A 276 0.35 1.61 -21.21
C LEU A 276 1.48 0.90 -21.96
N LYS A 277 1.18 0.20 -23.06
CA LYS A 277 2.20 -0.39 -23.94
C LYS A 277 3.16 0.66 -24.51
N THR A 278 2.62 1.78 -24.98
CA THR A 278 3.44 2.91 -25.48
C THR A 278 4.37 3.42 -24.38
N MET A 279 3.87 3.67 -23.18
CA MET A 279 4.69 4.13 -22.03
C MET A 279 5.79 3.13 -21.68
N CYS A 280 5.56 1.84 -21.87
CA CYS A 280 6.52 0.76 -21.61
C CYS A 280 7.44 0.45 -22.79
N ARG A 281 7.28 1.12 -23.94
CA ARG A 281 7.97 0.80 -25.21
C ARG A 281 7.73 -0.63 -25.70
N MET A 282 6.52 -1.16 -25.43
CA MET A 282 6.06 -2.46 -25.94
C MET A 282 5.49 -2.33 -27.35
N ASP A 283 5.42 -3.44 -28.07
CA ASP A 283 4.77 -3.51 -29.38
C ASP A 283 3.23 -3.47 -29.20
N ILE A 284 2.61 -2.38 -29.70
CA ILE A 284 1.15 -2.15 -29.62
C ILE A 284 0.41 -3.10 -30.56
N ALA A 285 1.02 -3.46 -31.70
CA ALA A 285 0.40 -4.31 -32.71
C ALA A 285 0.36 -5.78 -32.28
N GLU A 286 1.33 -6.25 -31.51
CA GLU A 286 1.37 -7.64 -31.04
C GLU A 286 0.47 -7.82 -29.80
N LYS A 287 -0.65 -8.54 -29.99
CA LYS A 287 -1.67 -8.81 -28.95
C LYS A 287 -1.77 -10.28 -28.57
N ARG A 288 -0.97 -11.15 -29.20
CA ARG A 288 -1.03 -12.61 -29.06
C ARG A 288 0.06 -13.17 -28.15
N ARG A 289 1.07 -12.37 -27.83
CA ARG A 289 2.21 -12.77 -27.01
C ARG A 289 2.28 -11.94 -25.74
N PRO A 290 2.68 -12.53 -24.59
CA PRO A 290 2.99 -11.78 -23.41
C PRO A 290 4.12 -10.79 -23.68
N GLN A 291 4.05 -9.61 -23.05
CA GLN A 291 5.10 -8.60 -23.13
C GLN A 291 5.32 -8.02 -21.73
N ASP A 292 6.56 -7.68 -21.43
CA ASP A 292 6.98 -7.06 -20.19
C ASP A 292 7.71 -5.74 -20.47
N GLY A 293 7.50 -4.75 -19.60
CA GLY A 293 8.15 -3.44 -19.70
C GLY A 293 8.15 -2.70 -18.38
N ARG A 294 8.66 -1.47 -18.42
CA ARG A 294 8.79 -0.63 -17.23
C ARG A 294 8.33 0.79 -17.53
N ILE A 295 7.71 1.40 -16.54
CA ILE A 295 7.37 2.83 -16.53
C ILE A 295 8.09 3.45 -15.34
N LYS A 296 8.80 4.56 -15.58
CA LYS A 296 9.28 5.44 -14.52
C LYS A 296 8.39 6.67 -14.49
N THR A 297 7.90 7.03 -13.33
CA THR A 297 7.03 8.17 -13.12
C THR A 297 7.39 8.88 -11.82
N ASP A 298 7.01 10.15 -11.71
CA ASP A 298 7.12 10.89 -10.47
C ASP A 298 5.78 10.86 -9.72
N SER A 299 5.82 10.56 -8.45
CA SER A 299 4.66 10.65 -7.56
C SER A 299 5.04 11.45 -6.32
N MET A 300 4.48 12.66 -6.18
CA MET A 300 4.73 13.56 -5.05
C MET A 300 6.22 13.90 -4.85
N GLY A 301 6.99 14.08 -5.95
CA GLY A 301 8.42 14.39 -5.92
C GLY A 301 9.32 13.18 -5.65
N LYS A 302 8.78 11.94 -5.78
CA LYS A 302 9.54 10.69 -5.68
C LYS A 302 9.48 9.93 -6.99
N GLU A 303 10.63 9.49 -7.48
CA GLU A 303 10.67 8.56 -8.62
C GLU A 303 10.12 7.20 -8.19
N VAL A 304 9.13 6.71 -8.93
CA VAL A 304 8.50 5.41 -8.71
C VAL A 304 8.61 4.61 -10.01
N GLU A 305 9.06 3.37 -9.89
CA GLU A 305 9.11 2.42 -11.00
C GLU A 305 7.90 1.48 -10.96
N LEU A 306 7.26 1.29 -12.13
CA LEU A 306 6.25 0.25 -12.31
C LEU A 306 6.77 -0.80 -13.29
N ARG A 307 6.66 -2.05 -12.93
CA ARG A 307 6.82 -3.17 -13.86
C ARG A 307 5.46 -3.56 -14.41
N VAL A 308 5.35 -3.55 -15.72
CA VAL A 308 4.10 -3.80 -16.44
C VAL A 308 4.24 -5.08 -17.22
N SER A 309 3.28 -5.99 -17.05
CA SER A 309 3.19 -7.24 -17.81
C SER A 309 1.83 -7.32 -18.49
N THR A 310 1.82 -7.67 -19.76
CA THR A 310 0.62 -7.94 -20.55
C THR A 310 0.51 -9.41 -20.88
N LEU A 311 -0.69 -9.96 -20.75
CA LEU A 311 -0.99 -11.35 -21.05
C LEU A 311 -2.25 -11.47 -21.89
N PRO A 312 -2.19 -12.09 -23.10
CA PRO A 312 -3.38 -12.40 -23.88
C PRO A 312 -4.34 -13.30 -23.12
N THR A 313 -5.61 -12.93 -23.09
CA THR A 313 -6.71 -13.70 -22.50
C THR A 313 -7.88 -13.81 -23.48
N ALA A 314 -8.88 -14.63 -23.15
CA ALA A 314 -10.05 -14.86 -24.02
C ALA A 314 -10.81 -13.58 -24.43
N PHE A 315 -10.75 -12.51 -23.62
CA PHE A 315 -11.50 -11.28 -23.87
C PHE A 315 -10.62 -10.06 -24.20
N GLY A 316 -9.32 -10.26 -24.36
CA GLY A 316 -8.33 -9.22 -24.65
C GLY A 316 -7.08 -9.36 -23.78
N GLU A 317 -6.21 -8.36 -23.81
CA GLU A 317 -4.97 -8.38 -23.02
C GLU A 317 -5.26 -7.97 -21.57
N LYS A 318 -4.91 -8.86 -20.62
CA LYS A 318 -4.83 -8.54 -19.21
C LYS A 318 -3.54 -7.76 -18.97
N VAL A 319 -3.62 -6.68 -18.20
CA VAL A 319 -2.45 -5.91 -17.77
C VAL A 319 -2.30 -6.00 -16.26
N VAL A 320 -1.08 -6.24 -15.80
CA VAL A 320 -0.70 -6.17 -14.39
C VAL A 320 0.46 -5.19 -14.28
N MET A 321 0.32 -4.21 -13.41
CA MET A 321 1.37 -3.24 -13.09
C MET A 321 1.74 -3.40 -11.63
N ARG A 322 2.98 -3.77 -11.34
CA ARG A 322 3.53 -3.83 -9.98
C ARG A 322 4.21 -2.52 -9.66
N ILE A 323 3.85 -1.94 -8.53
CA ILE A 323 4.37 -0.67 -8.04
C ILE A 323 5.53 -0.95 -7.10
N PHE A 324 6.68 -0.37 -7.38
CA PHE A 324 7.85 -0.41 -6.52
C PHE A 324 7.94 0.91 -5.76
N ASP A 325 7.56 0.85 -4.48
CA ASP A 325 7.63 1.98 -3.57
C ASP A 325 8.93 1.86 -2.74
N PRO A 326 9.90 2.78 -2.94
CA PRO A 326 11.15 2.76 -2.20
C PRO A 326 10.96 2.78 -0.68
N ASP A 327 9.97 3.49 -0.17
CA ASP A 327 9.72 3.61 1.28
C ASP A 327 9.30 2.29 1.94
N VAL A 328 8.70 1.39 1.17
CA VAL A 328 8.31 0.06 1.66
C VAL A 328 9.53 -0.86 1.80
N LEU A 329 10.51 -0.72 0.91
CA LEU A 329 11.71 -1.55 0.87
C LEU A 329 12.82 -1.05 1.82
N LEU A 330 12.75 0.20 2.27
CA LEU A 330 13.74 0.84 3.14
C LEU A 330 13.42 0.76 4.64
N ARG A 331 12.65 -0.22 5.07
CA ARG A 331 12.33 -0.37 6.50
C ARG A 331 13.56 -0.78 7.30
N THR A 332 13.65 -0.27 8.53
CA THR A 332 14.61 -0.78 9.49
C THR A 332 14.22 -2.20 9.93
N VAL A 333 15.19 -3.01 10.35
CA VAL A 333 14.91 -4.37 10.86
C VAL A 333 13.88 -4.33 12.01
N ALA A 334 13.98 -3.37 12.93
CA ALA A 334 13.01 -3.16 14.00
C ALA A 334 11.58 -2.84 13.48
N GLY A 335 11.46 -2.18 12.33
CA GLY A 335 10.18 -1.83 11.69
C GLY A 335 9.46 -3.00 11.00
N LEU A 336 10.08 -4.17 10.90
CA LEU A 336 9.50 -5.35 10.25
C LEU A 336 8.40 -6.03 11.09
N GLY A 337 8.38 -5.78 12.40
CA GLY A 337 7.39 -6.32 13.32
C GLY A 337 7.88 -7.48 14.18
N PHE A 338 9.17 -7.66 14.30
CA PHE A 338 9.77 -8.56 15.29
C PHE A 338 9.35 -8.18 16.72
N TYR A 339 9.20 -9.17 17.57
CA TYR A 339 9.24 -8.96 19.00
C TYR A 339 10.69 -8.76 19.47
N GLU A 340 10.87 -8.22 20.67
CA GLU A 340 12.20 -7.89 21.19
C GLU A 340 13.14 -9.11 21.22
N ASP A 341 12.65 -10.24 21.68
CA ASP A 341 13.39 -11.51 21.71
C ASP A 341 13.73 -12.04 20.31
N GLU A 342 12.80 -11.90 19.36
CA GLU A 342 13.00 -12.25 17.95
C GLU A 342 14.02 -11.29 17.28
N LEU A 343 13.92 -9.99 17.60
CA LEU A 343 14.84 -8.97 17.08
C LEU A 343 16.27 -9.20 17.58
N VAL A 344 16.45 -9.52 18.86
CA VAL A 344 17.77 -9.87 19.43
C VAL A 344 18.34 -11.08 18.68
N THR A 345 17.56 -12.15 18.56
CA THR A 345 17.99 -13.37 17.86
C THR A 345 18.38 -13.09 16.40
N PHE A 346 17.56 -12.34 15.65
CA PHE A 346 17.88 -12.00 14.26
C PHE A 346 19.10 -11.08 14.15
N SER A 347 19.22 -10.12 15.07
CA SER A 347 20.38 -9.21 15.13
C SER A 347 21.69 -9.97 15.43
N ASP A 348 21.64 -11.02 16.24
CA ASP A 348 22.79 -11.89 16.49
C ASP A 348 23.16 -12.72 15.26
N TRP A 349 22.17 -13.18 14.49
CA TRP A 349 22.44 -13.92 13.25
C TRP A 349 23.16 -13.07 12.22
N ILE A 350 22.63 -11.86 11.95
CA ILE A 350 23.19 -10.99 10.89
C ILE A 350 24.57 -10.43 11.23
N LYS A 351 24.99 -10.48 12.50
CA LYS A 351 26.33 -10.07 12.95
C LYS A 351 27.38 -11.19 12.88
N ARG A 352 26.97 -12.41 12.52
CA ARG A 352 27.92 -13.53 12.38
C ARG A 352 28.87 -13.24 11.22
N PRO A 353 30.16 -13.58 11.35
CA PRO A 353 31.14 -13.30 10.30
C PRO A 353 30.93 -14.15 9.06
N HIS A 354 30.40 -15.37 9.19
CA HIS A 354 30.14 -16.29 8.08
C HIS A 354 29.01 -17.26 8.43
N GLY A 355 28.45 -17.89 7.42
CA GLY A 355 27.38 -18.86 7.52
C GLY A 355 26.19 -18.50 6.65
N ILE A 356 25.10 -19.26 6.74
CA ILE A 356 23.90 -19.11 5.94
C ILE A 356 22.72 -18.70 6.82
N ILE A 357 22.02 -17.67 6.43
CA ILE A 357 20.72 -17.28 7.00
C ILE A 357 19.65 -17.48 5.94
N LEU A 358 18.64 -18.29 6.24
CA LEU A 358 17.54 -18.56 5.32
C LEU A 358 16.24 -17.90 5.78
N VAL A 359 15.62 -17.15 4.88
CA VAL A 359 14.27 -16.62 5.08
C VAL A 359 13.31 -17.36 4.15
N THR A 360 12.29 -17.99 4.74
CA THR A 360 11.38 -18.81 3.96
C THR A 360 9.94 -18.32 4.03
N GLY A 361 9.15 -18.71 3.05
CA GLY A 361 7.74 -18.35 2.97
C GLY A 361 7.22 -18.25 1.54
N PRO A 362 5.90 -18.15 1.33
CA PRO A 362 5.31 -17.97 0.01
C PRO A 362 5.64 -16.61 -0.58
N THR A 363 5.29 -16.44 -1.85
CA THR A 363 5.36 -15.14 -2.52
C THR A 363 4.50 -14.11 -1.78
N GLY A 364 5.04 -12.90 -1.60
CA GLY A 364 4.35 -11.82 -0.88
C GLY A 364 4.43 -11.92 0.64
N SER A 365 5.21 -12.84 1.22
CA SER A 365 5.44 -12.90 2.68
C SER A 365 6.43 -11.84 3.20
N GLY A 366 7.06 -11.04 2.33
CA GLY A 366 7.97 -9.97 2.70
C GLY A 366 9.44 -10.38 2.83
N LYS A 367 9.85 -11.54 2.30
CA LYS A 367 11.24 -12.05 2.38
C LYS A 367 12.26 -11.02 1.87
N THR A 368 12.06 -10.48 0.67
CA THR A 368 12.96 -9.50 0.06
C THR A 368 13.12 -8.25 0.92
N VAL A 369 12.01 -7.74 1.49
CA VAL A 369 12.06 -6.57 2.40
C VAL A 369 12.91 -6.88 3.63
N THR A 370 12.76 -8.08 4.20
CA THR A 370 13.55 -8.49 5.38
C THR A 370 15.03 -8.62 5.03
N LEU A 371 15.37 -9.23 3.89
CA LEU A 371 16.76 -9.35 3.44
C LEU A 371 17.36 -7.97 3.17
N TYR A 372 16.68 -7.10 2.43
CA TYR A 372 17.18 -5.75 2.17
C TYR A 372 17.34 -4.92 3.44
N SER A 373 16.40 -5.04 4.41
CA SER A 373 16.53 -4.38 5.71
C SER A 373 17.75 -4.87 6.49
N ALA A 374 18.04 -6.18 6.43
CA ALA A 374 19.22 -6.76 7.05
C ALA A 374 20.51 -6.27 6.37
N LEU A 375 20.59 -6.36 5.05
CA LEU A 375 21.74 -5.91 4.27
C LEU A 375 22.01 -4.42 4.50
N LYS A 376 20.98 -3.59 4.47
CA LYS A 376 21.10 -2.15 4.72
C LYS A 376 21.61 -1.84 6.13
N SER A 377 21.23 -2.64 7.12
CA SER A 377 21.72 -2.47 8.50
C SER A 377 23.19 -2.86 8.68
N LEU A 378 23.75 -3.63 7.72
CA LEU A 378 25.15 -4.08 7.70
C LEU A 378 26.01 -3.26 6.74
N ALA A 379 25.40 -2.49 5.84
CA ALA A 379 26.10 -1.71 4.83
C ALA A 379 27.02 -0.67 5.49
N SER A 380 28.27 -0.70 5.11
CA SER A 380 29.28 0.30 5.44
C SER A 380 30.29 0.40 4.29
N PRO A 381 31.09 1.48 4.19
CA PRO A 381 32.13 1.60 3.15
C PRO A 381 33.20 0.49 3.20
N GLU A 382 33.27 -0.25 4.29
CA GLU A 382 34.28 -1.28 4.57
C GLU A 382 33.76 -2.68 4.22
N ILE A 383 32.45 -2.83 3.85
CA ILE A 383 31.80 -4.12 3.62
C ILE A 383 31.32 -4.22 2.18
N ASN A 384 31.81 -5.20 1.45
CA ASN A 384 31.37 -5.50 0.10
C ASN A 384 30.14 -6.40 0.10
N ILE A 385 28.96 -5.80 -0.13
CA ILE A 385 27.69 -6.52 -0.25
C ILE A 385 27.38 -6.78 -1.71
N THR A 386 27.24 -8.05 -2.07
CA THR A 386 26.90 -8.46 -3.43
C THR A 386 25.61 -9.27 -3.47
N THR A 387 24.72 -8.96 -4.43
CA THR A 387 23.44 -9.66 -4.55
C THR A 387 23.26 -10.31 -5.93
N ILE A 388 22.49 -11.40 -5.97
CA ILE A 388 22.04 -12.08 -7.20
C ILE A 388 20.53 -12.23 -7.12
N GLU A 389 19.80 -11.64 -8.08
CA GLU A 389 18.34 -11.51 -8.00
C GLU A 389 17.65 -11.80 -9.34
N ASP A 390 16.42 -12.30 -9.29
CA ASP A 390 15.61 -12.61 -10.47
C ASP A 390 14.17 -12.11 -10.32
N PRO A 391 13.92 -10.87 -10.74
CA PRO A 391 14.85 -9.78 -11.08
C PRO A 391 15.24 -8.95 -9.83
N ILE A 392 16.15 -7.96 -9.98
CA ILE A 392 16.43 -6.97 -8.94
C ILE A 392 15.13 -6.20 -8.65
N GLU A 393 14.67 -6.23 -7.39
CA GLU A 393 13.43 -5.56 -6.98
C GLU A 393 13.61 -4.05 -6.86
N MET A 394 14.72 -3.61 -6.27
CA MET A 394 15.09 -2.20 -6.14
C MET A 394 16.60 -2.03 -6.24
N VAL A 395 17.04 -1.00 -6.94
CA VAL A 395 18.46 -0.66 -7.02
C VAL A 395 18.88 0.09 -5.75
N HIS A 396 19.99 -0.35 -5.17
CA HIS A 396 20.64 0.26 -4.02
C HIS A 396 22.09 0.62 -4.34
N ASP A 397 22.47 1.86 -4.14
CA ASP A 397 23.83 2.33 -4.42
C ASP A 397 24.89 1.67 -3.52
N GLU A 398 24.48 1.17 -2.36
CA GLU A 398 25.34 0.50 -1.37
C GLU A 398 25.57 -0.99 -1.69
N PHE A 399 24.92 -1.57 -2.71
CA PHE A 399 25.01 -2.99 -3.05
C PHE A 399 25.50 -3.19 -4.49
N ASN A 400 26.33 -4.21 -4.69
CA ASN A 400 26.72 -4.68 -6.01
C ASN A 400 25.68 -5.73 -6.48
N GLN A 401 24.66 -5.27 -7.22
CA GLN A 401 23.49 -6.09 -7.58
C GLN A 401 23.61 -6.67 -8.98
N THR A 402 23.48 -7.99 -9.09
CA THR A 402 23.51 -8.74 -10.36
C THR A 402 22.14 -9.35 -10.65
N ALA A 403 21.56 -9.02 -11.80
CA ALA A 403 20.31 -9.63 -12.26
C ALA A 403 20.60 -10.97 -12.99
N VAL A 404 19.81 -11.99 -12.70
CA VAL A 404 19.79 -13.23 -13.49
C VAL A 404 19.34 -12.93 -14.92
N GLN A 405 20.07 -13.46 -15.90
CA GLN A 405 19.80 -13.31 -17.33
C GLN A 405 20.07 -14.65 -18.03
N THR A 406 19.15 -15.57 -17.94
CA THR A 406 19.29 -16.95 -18.47
C THR A 406 19.56 -16.99 -19.96
N LYS A 407 19.07 -15.99 -20.73
CA LYS A 407 19.30 -15.89 -22.18
C LYS A 407 20.79 -15.77 -22.58
N ILE A 408 21.60 -15.21 -21.69
CA ILE A 408 23.05 -15.05 -21.89
C ILE A 408 23.87 -15.92 -20.91
N GLY A 409 23.23 -16.89 -20.26
CA GLY A 409 23.90 -17.84 -19.38
C GLY A 409 24.17 -17.36 -17.95
N ILE A 410 23.68 -16.19 -17.55
CA ILE A 410 23.79 -15.69 -16.17
C ILE A 410 22.66 -16.32 -15.34
N THR A 411 22.93 -17.48 -14.75
CA THR A 411 22.07 -18.16 -13.77
C THR A 411 22.49 -17.84 -12.35
N PHE A 412 21.67 -18.21 -11.34
CA PHE A 412 22.04 -18.07 -9.93
C PHE A 412 23.37 -18.75 -9.62
N ALA A 413 23.55 -20.00 -10.03
CA ALA A 413 24.75 -20.76 -9.77
C ALA A 413 25.99 -20.17 -10.48
N HIS A 414 25.87 -19.77 -11.76
CA HIS A 414 26.96 -19.15 -12.51
C HIS A 414 27.38 -17.82 -11.88
N ALA A 415 26.41 -16.95 -11.59
CA ALA A 415 26.69 -15.65 -10.99
C ALA A 415 27.35 -15.80 -9.61
N LEU A 416 26.86 -16.73 -8.75
CA LEU A 416 27.43 -16.98 -7.43
C LEU A 416 28.89 -17.42 -7.49
N ARG A 417 29.24 -18.36 -8.40
CA ARG A 417 30.65 -18.75 -8.62
C ARG A 417 31.54 -17.59 -9.08
N THR A 418 30.98 -16.65 -9.83
CA THR A 418 31.73 -15.47 -10.28
C THR A 418 31.92 -14.47 -9.13
N ILE A 419 30.89 -14.25 -8.34
CA ILE A 419 30.88 -13.33 -7.19
C ILE A 419 31.91 -13.73 -6.14
N LEU A 420 32.11 -15.03 -5.89
CA LEU A 420 33.15 -15.52 -4.98
C LEU A 420 34.58 -15.08 -5.35
N ARG A 421 34.79 -14.56 -6.56
CA ARG A 421 36.08 -13.99 -7.02
C ARG A 421 36.07 -12.45 -7.03
N GLN A 422 35.03 -11.83 -6.52
CA GLN A 422 34.87 -10.38 -6.46
C GLN A 422 35.06 -9.82 -5.05
N ASP A 423 35.74 -10.59 -4.18
CA ASP A 423 36.05 -10.22 -2.80
C ASP A 423 34.81 -9.75 -2.01
N PRO A 424 33.72 -10.54 -1.97
CA PRO A 424 32.52 -10.18 -1.23
C PRO A 424 32.69 -10.51 0.27
N ASP A 425 32.15 -9.70 1.16
CA ASP A 425 31.98 -10.05 2.57
C ASP A 425 30.61 -10.68 2.81
N ILE A 426 29.59 -10.11 2.18
CA ILE A 426 28.20 -10.54 2.31
C ILE A 426 27.61 -10.82 0.93
N ILE A 427 26.98 -11.99 0.81
CA ILE A 427 26.34 -12.43 -0.41
C ILE A 427 24.85 -12.65 -0.18
N MET A 428 24.00 -12.04 -1.00
CA MET A 428 22.57 -12.37 -1.02
C MET A 428 22.23 -13.11 -2.32
N VAL A 429 21.75 -14.34 -2.17
CA VAL A 429 21.19 -15.14 -3.27
C VAL A 429 19.67 -15.04 -3.17
N GLY A 430 19.03 -14.43 -4.15
CA GLY A 430 17.59 -14.16 -4.14
C GLY A 430 16.77 -15.38 -3.73
N GLU A 431 17.09 -16.56 -4.28
CA GLU A 431 16.52 -17.83 -3.86
C GLU A 431 17.39 -19.03 -4.26
N ILE A 432 17.27 -20.12 -3.50
CA ILE A 432 17.88 -21.40 -3.80
C ILE A 432 16.80 -22.34 -4.35
N ARG A 433 16.89 -22.69 -5.65
CA ARG A 433 15.92 -23.57 -6.33
C ARG A 433 16.49 -24.94 -6.67
N ASP A 434 17.79 -25.03 -6.89
CA ASP A 434 18.49 -26.19 -7.43
C ASP A 434 19.72 -26.54 -6.60
N THR A 435 20.23 -27.76 -6.81
CA THR A 435 21.39 -28.33 -6.14
C THR A 435 22.63 -27.47 -6.34
N GLU A 436 22.91 -27.04 -7.57
CA GLU A 436 24.13 -26.30 -7.90
C GLU A 436 24.19 -24.96 -7.16
N THR A 437 23.06 -24.22 -7.08
CA THR A 437 22.97 -22.99 -6.31
C THR A 437 23.14 -23.24 -4.81
N ALA A 438 22.57 -24.34 -4.29
CA ALA A 438 22.69 -24.73 -2.89
C ALA A 438 24.15 -25.08 -2.52
N GLU A 439 24.82 -25.88 -3.33
CA GLU A 439 26.25 -26.24 -3.14
C GLU A 439 27.15 -25.01 -3.15
N ASN A 440 26.95 -24.09 -4.11
CA ASN A 440 27.74 -22.86 -4.18
C ASN A 440 27.48 -21.93 -2.97
N ALA A 441 26.25 -21.87 -2.44
CA ALA A 441 25.93 -21.09 -1.24
C ALA A 441 26.60 -21.69 0.01
N VAL A 442 26.60 -23.02 0.14
CA VAL A 442 27.31 -23.73 1.22
C VAL A 442 28.80 -23.49 1.13
N GLN A 443 29.37 -23.60 -0.08
CA GLN A 443 30.79 -23.36 -0.32
C GLN A 443 31.18 -21.91 0.05
N ALA A 444 30.35 -20.93 -0.30
CA ALA A 444 30.54 -19.52 0.08
C ALA A 444 30.62 -19.38 1.62
N ALA A 445 29.69 -20.01 2.34
CA ALA A 445 29.68 -19.98 3.80
C ALA A 445 30.89 -20.65 4.43
N LEU A 446 31.35 -21.80 3.87
CA LEU A 446 32.56 -22.52 4.33
C LEU A 446 33.83 -21.69 4.10
N THR A 447 33.85 -20.87 3.07
CA THR A 447 35.00 -20.02 2.72
C THR A 447 34.99 -18.67 3.44
N GLY A 448 34.09 -18.45 4.40
CA GLY A 448 34.14 -17.30 5.30
C GLY A 448 33.14 -16.18 5.01
N HIS A 449 32.20 -16.38 4.08
CA HIS A 449 31.22 -15.35 3.71
C HIS A 449 29.91 -15.48 4.49
N LEU A 450 29.25 -14.36 4.77
CA LEU A 450 27.89 -14.35 5.28
C LEU A 450 26.91 -14.41 4.09
N VAL A 451 26.10 -15.47 4.04
CA VAL A 451 25.19 -15.73 2.93
C VAL A 451 23.75 -15.56 3.39
N PHE A 452 22.99 -14.71 2.70
CA PHE A 452 21.55 -14.60 2.85
C PHE A 452 20.86 -15.25 1.66
N SER A 453 19.81 -16.04 1.92
CA SER A 453 19.01 -16.56 0.82
C SER A 453 17.58 -16.82 1.22
N THR A 454 16.74 -17.18 0.22
CA THR A 454 15.36 -17.58 0.45
C THR A 454 15.08 -18.99 -0.04
N LEU A 455 14.09 -19.61 0.62
CA LEU A 455 13.49 -20.88 0.20
C LEU A 455 11.97 -20.74 0.16
N HIS A 456 11.32 -21.66 -0.54
CA HIS A 456 9.86 -21.76 -0.56
C HIS A 456 9.40 -22.95 0.29
N THR A 457 9.53 -22.83 1.62
CA THR A 457 8.98 -23.78 2.59
C THR A 457 7.94 -23.11 3.49
N ASN A 458 7.11 -23.92 4.14
CA ASN A 458 5.98 -23.40 4.93
C ASN A 458 6.36 -23.07 6.36
N ASP A 459 7.39 -23.68 6.92
CA ASP A 459 7.91 -23.45 8.25
C ASP A 459 9.45 -23.47 8.26
N ALA A 460 10.05 -23.12 9.39
CA ALA A 460 11.49 -22.98 9.51
C ALA A 460 12.20 -24.35 9.49
N ALA A 461 11.66 -25.35 10.16
CA ALA A 461 12.29 -26.69 10.25
C ALA A 461 12.33 -27.40 8.88
N THR A 462 11.27 -27.29 8.07
CA THR A 462 11.22 -27.86 6.71
C THR A 462 12.30 -27.29 5.78
N SER A 463 12.85 -26.11 6.09
CA SER A 463 13.96 -25.55 5.30
C SER A 463 15.21 -26.42 5.36
N VAL A 464 15.48 -27.06 6.49
CA VAL A 464 16.60 -28.02 6.66
C VAL A 464 16.38 -29.23 5.74
N THR A 465 15.19 -29.83 5.80
CA THR A 465 14.84 -30.97 4.94
C THR A 465 14.96 -30.59 3.46
N ARG A 466 14.51 -29.38 3.10
CA ARG A 466 14.60 -28.92 1.72
C ARG A 466 16.03 -28.82 1.20
N LEU A 467 16.99 -28.42 2.05
CA LEU A 467 18.41 -28.46 1.66
C LEU A 467 18.92 -29.90 1.50
N ILE A 468 18.49 -30.82 2.35
CA ILE A 468 18.83 -32.27 2.19
C ILE A 468 18.23 -32.80 0.89
N ASP A 469 16.99 -32.49 0.57
CA ASP A 469 16.32 -32.88 -0.69
C ASP A 469 17.03 -32.31 -1.94
N LEU A 470 17.66 -31.14 -1.80
CA LEU A 470 18.51 -30.55 -2.83
C LEU A 470 19.90 -31.21 -2.92
N GLY A 471 20.16 -32.26 -2.15
CA GLY A 471 21.41 -33.04 -2.20
C GLY A 471 22.51 -32.55 -1.28
N ILE A 472 22.27 -31.54 -0.43
CA ILE A 472 23.28 -31.06 0.50
C ILE A 472 23.41 -32.03 1.68
N GLN A 473 24.64 -32.42 1.96
CA GLN A 473 24.91 -33.37 3.03
C GLN A 473 24.64 -32.74 4.41
N PRO A 474 24.05 -33.49 5.35
CA PRO A 474 23.65 -32.98 6.67
C PRO A 474 24.75 -32.24 7.43
N PHE A 475 25.99 -32.80 7.41
CA PHE A 475 27.12 -32.17 8.11
C PHE A 475 27.54 -30.82 7.52
N LEU A 476 27.29 -30.59 6.23
CA LEU A 476 27.50 -29.27 5.60
C LEU A 476 26.43 -28.27 6.04
N ILE A 477 25.19 -28.73 6.14
CA ILE A 477 24.07 -27.90 6.62
C ILE A 477 24.33 -27.50 8.09
N SER A 478 24.64 -28.46 8.95
CA SER A 478 24.87 -28.21 10.39
C SER A 478 26.05 -27.29 10.65
N SER A 479 27.10 -27.36 9.81
CA SER A 479 28.29 -26.53 9.95
C SER A 479 28.13 -25.10 9.40
N THR A 480 27.28 -24.90 8.40
CA THR A 480 27.15 -23.60 7.71
C THR A 480 25.89 -22.83 8.08
N LEU A 481 24.79 -23.50 8.43
CA LEU A 481 23.52 -22.85 8.70
C LEU A 481 23.53 -22.18 10.08
N ILE A 482 23.30 -20.86 10.11
CA ILE A 482 23.16 -20.06 11.34
C ILE A 482 21.74 -20.20 11.88
N GLY A 483 20.76 -20.06 11.00
CA GLY A 483 19.35 -20.13 11.36
C GLY A 483 18.43 -20.08 10.14
N THR A 484 17.21 -20.55 10.35
CA THR A 484 16.15 -20.44 9.38
C THR A 484 14.96 -19.69 9.97
N MET A 485 14.31 -18.85 9.17
CA MET A 485 13.19 -18.04 9.61
C MET A 485 12.05 -18.15 8.61
N ALA A 486 10.93 -18.74 9.04
CA ALA A 486 9.70 -18.68 8.27
C ALA A 486 8.96 -17.38 8.56
N GLN A 487 8.46 -16.75 7.51
CA GLN A 487 7.83 -15.44 7.57
C GLN A 487 6.50 -15.40 6.85
N ARG A 488 5.53 -14.72 7.46
CA ARG A 488 4.26 -14.34 6.84
C ARG A 488 3.95 -12.89 7.20
N LEU A 489 3.01 -12.28 6.46
CA LEU A 489 2.50 -10.95 6.75
C LEU A 489 1.04 -11.04 7.16
N VAL A 490 0.70 -10.40 8.29
CA VAL A 490 -0.68 -10.17 8.72
C VAL A 490 -1.03 -8.69 8.54
N ARG A 491 -2.26 -8.39 8.19
CA ARG A 491 -2.75 -7.01 8.11
C ARG A 491 -2.92 -6.45 9.52
N LYS A 492 -2.51 -5.21 9.72
CA LYS A 492 -2.70 -4.50 10.98
C LYS A 492 -4.10 -3.89 11.04
N ILE A 493 -4.74 -3.99 12.20
CA ILE A 493 -5.99 -3.29 12.46
C ILE A 493 -5.76 -1.79 12.33
N CYS A 494 -6.65 -1.11 11.62
CA CYS A 494 -6.63 0.34 11.51
C CYS A 494 -6.85 0.97 12.89
N GLN A 495 -5.94 1.86 13.31
CA GLN A 495 -5.99 2.46 14.64
C GLN A 495 -7.21 3.40 14.81
N ASP A 496 -7.65 4.07 13.72
CA ASP A 496 -8.75 5.02 13.76
C ASP A 496 -10.13 4.38 13.96
N CYS A 497 -10.28 3.10 13.61
CA CYS A 497 -11.56 2.41 13.73
C CYS A 497 -11.48 1.12 14.56
N LYS A 498 -10.41 0.96 15.33
CA LYS A 498 -10.18 -0.18 16.20
C LYS A 498 -11.21 -0.22 17.32
N ARG A 499 -11.86 -1.37 17.51
CA ARG A 499 -12.84 -1.59 18.58
C ARG A 499 -12.71 -2.97 19.21
N ASN A 500 -13.31 -3.14 20.40
CA ASN A 500 -13.40 -4.45 21.06
C ASN A 500 -14.45 -5.33 20.39
N ARG A 501 -14.14 -6.62 20.22
CA ARG A 501 -15.07 -7.66 19.77
C ARG A 501 -14.92 -8.91 20.66
N PRO A 502 -16.00 -9.48 21.21
CA PRO A 502 -15.91 -10.79 21.85
C PRO A 502 -15.76 -11.88 20.78
N LEU A 503 -14.88 -12.84 21.01
CA LEU A 503 -14.85 -14.09 20.21
C LEU A 503 -16.08 -14.94 20.52
N THR A 504 -16.61 -15.61 19.51
CA THR A 504 -17.59 -16.67 19.68
C THR A 504 -16.93 -17.92 20.27
N HIS A 505 -17.72 -18.86 20.79
CA HIS A 505 -17.19 -20.14 21.28
C HIS A 505 -16.52 -20.95 20.17
N GLU A 506 -17.09 -20.91 18.95
CA GLU A 506 -16.54 -21.57 17.78
C GLU A 506 -15.18 -20.97 17.38
N GLU A 507 -15.10 -19.64 17.29
CA GLU A 507 -13.85 -18.94 16.98
C GLU A 507 -12.75 -19.19 18.02
N ALA A 508 -13.11 -19.19 19.31
CA ALA A 508 -12.18 -19.54 20.38
C ALA A 508 -11.71 -21.00 20.26
N GLY A 509 -12.63 -21.92 19.91
CA GLY A 509 -12.32 -23.33 19.64
C GLY A 509 -11.36 -23.52 18.47
N MET A 510 -11.55 -22.80 17.35
CA MET A 510 -10.65 -22.83 16.20
C MET A 510 -9.22 -22.38 16.58
N LEU A 511 -9.10 -21.45 17.50
CA LEU A 511 -7.79 -20.99 17.99
C LEU A 511 -7.22 -21.86 19.11
N ASN A 512 -7.95 -22.88 19.59
CA ASN A 512 -7.64 -23.66 20.79
C ASN A 512 -7.49 -22.77 22.05
N LEU A 513 -8.30 -21.72 22.14
CA LEU A 513 -8.33 -20.81 23.28
C LEU A 513 -9.47 -21.19 24.22
N GLN A 514 -9.18 -21.29 25.51
CA GLN A 514 -10.18 -21.52 26.55
C GLN A 514 -10.46 -20.22 27.31
N ALA A 515 -11.71 -19.79 27.31
CA ALA A 515 -12.10 -18.67 28.16
C ALA A 515 -12.29 -19.17 29.61
N PRO A 516 -11.91 -18.38 30.62
CA PRO A 516 -12.30 -18.66 32.00
C PRO A 516 -13.82 -18.77 32.13
N PRO A 517 -14.33 -19.61 33.06
CA PRO A 517 -15.77 -19.75 33.26
C PRO A 517 -16.49 -18.42 33.43
N GLY A 518 -17.55 -18.20 32.63
CA GLY A 518 -18.36 -16.96 32.66
C GLY A 518 -17.69 -15.72 32.00
N LYS A 519 -16.51 -15.83 31.40
CA LYS A 519 -15.84 -14.73 30.68
C LYS A 519 -15.78 -15.00 29.19
N ARG A 520 -15.82 -13.93 28.39
CA ARG A 520 -15.59 -13.99 26.94
C ARG A 520 -14.17 -13.48 26.64
N ILE A 521 -13.52 -14.09 25.66
CA ILE A 521 -12.23 -13.60 25.15
C ILE A 521 -12.53 -12.39 24.29
N ILE A 522 -11.94 -11.24 24.65
CA ILE A 522 -12.09 -9.99 23.91
C ILE A 522 -10.86 -9.81 23.01
N VAL A 523 -11.10 -9.66 21.73
CA VAL A 523 -10.10 -9.30 20.73
C VAL A 523 -10.38 -7.92 20.14
N LYS A 524 -9.53 -7.44 19.28
CA LYS A 524 -9.75 -6.20 18.55
C LYS A 524 -10.11 -6.50 17.10
N GLU A 525 -10.95 -5.63 16.52
CA GLU A 525 -11.26 -5.60 15.09
C GLU A 525 -11.28 -4.17 14.58
N GLY A 526 -11.24 -3.97 13.27
CA GLY A 526 -11.45 -2.68 12.63
C GLY A 526 -12.89 -2.56 12.14
N ALA A 527 -13.63 -1.57 12.64
CA ALA A 527 -15.01 -1.33 12.23
C ALA A 527 -15.14 -0.85 10.77
N GLY A 528 -14.04 -0.44 10.17
CA GLY A 528 -14.02 0.23 8.89
C GLY A 528 -14.12 1.75 9.06
N CYS A 529 -13.22 2.47 8.40
CA CYS A 529 -13.23 3.93 8.29
C CYS A 529 -12.57 4.31 6.96
N ILE A 530 -12.51 5.60 6.64
CA ILE A 530 -11.94 6.00 5.36
C ILE A 530 -10.43 5.78 5.30
N ARG A 531 -9.68 6.03 6.37
CA ARG A 531 -8.25 5.75 6.37
C ARG A 531 -7.94 4.32 5.91
N CYS A 532 -8.75 3.38 6.33
CA CYS A 532 -8.64 1.98 5.92
C CYS A 532 -9.57 1.60 4.76
N ARG A 533 -10.29 2.55 4.15
CA ARG A 533 -11.26 2.33 3.07
C ARG A 533 -12.29 1.26 3.41
N ASN A 534 -12.84 1.36 4.63
CA ASN A 534 -13.80 0.43 5.21
C ASN A 534 -13.32 -1.03 5.33
N THR A 535 -12.05 -1.32 5.05
CA THR A 535 -11.51 -2.67 5.19
C THR A 535 -11.29 -3.07 6.65
N GLY A 536 -11.20 -2.11 7.57
CA GLY A 536 -10.79 -2.33 8.95
C GLY A 536 -9.28 -2.50 9.14
N TYR A 537 -8.48 -2.53 8.05
CA TYR A 537 -7.03 -2.78 8.09
C TYR A 537 -6.23 -1.63 7.50
N PHE A 538 -5.04 -1.40 8.05
CA PHE A 538 -4.11 -0.39 7.54
C PHE A 538 -2.65 -0.83 7.71
N GLY A 539 -2.04 -1.25 6.60
CA GLY A 539 -0.67 -1.76 6.57
C GLY A 539 -0.54 -3.20 7.07
N ARG A 540 0.68 -3.70 7.03
CA ARG A 540 1.03 -5.08 7.37
C ARG A 540 2.17 -5.12 8.37
N THR A 541 2.29 -6.23 9.10
CA THR A 541 3.41 -6.55 10.00
C THR A 541 3.82 -8.00 9.83
N GLY A 542 5.09 -8.31 10.09
CA GLY A 542 5.59 -9.67 10.06
C GLY A 542 5.12 -10.50 11.25
N ILE A 543 4.98 -11.79 11.00
CA ILE A 543 4.98 -12.86 12.00
C ILE A 543 6.08 -13.83 11.61
N PHE A 544 6.79 -14.33 12.61
CA PHE A 544 8.02 -15.08 12.41
C PHE A 544 8.00 -16.39 13.20
N GLU A 545 8.60 -17.41 12.60
CA GLU A 545 8.98 -18.67 13.23
C GLU A 545 10.48 -18.81 13.00
N MET A 546 11.27 -18.72 14.06
CA MET A 546 12.73 -18.65 13.97
C MET A 546 13.34 -19.89 14.60
N LEU A 547 14.13 -20.62 13.81
CA LEU A 547 14.88 -21.79 14.21
C LEU A 547 16.38 -21.46 14.28
N PRO A 548 16.93 -21.13 15.44
CA PRO A 548 18.39 -21.05 15.63
C PRO A 548 19.02 -22.45 15.46
N ILE A 549 20.12 -22.53 14.74
CA ILE A 549 20.86 -23.80 14.61
C ILE A 549 21.94 -23.86 15.69
N ASP A 550 21.50 -24.20 16.89
CA ASP A 550 22.39 -24.46 18.02
C ASP A 550 22.97 -25.90 18.00
N ASN A 551 23.84 -26.23 18.97
CA ASN A 551 24.50 -27.54 18.99
C ASN A 551 23.51 -28.71 19.04
N THR A 552 22.37 -28.57 19.75
CA THR A 552 21.36 -29.63 19.84
C THR A 552 20.68 -29.85 18.50
N ILE A 553 20.34 -28.75 17.79
CA ILE A 553 19.73 -28.84 16.46
C ILE A 553 20.75 -29.36 15.43
N ARG A 554 22.04 -28.95 15.53
CA ARG A 554 23.12 -29.51 14.71
C ARG A 554 23.24 -31.02 14.84
N ASP A 555 23.25 -31.54 16.08
CA ASP A 555 23.31 -32.98 16.32
C ASP A 555 22.14 -33.74 15.68
N LEU A 556 20.94 -33.17 15.67
CA LEU A 556 19.78 -33.77 15.02
C LEU A 556 19.91 -33.76 13.49
N ILE A 557 20.42 -32.66 12.93
CA ILE A 557 20.69 -32.54 11.50
C ILE A 557 21.75 -33.56 11.06
N ASP A 558 22.86 -33.67 11.79
CA ASP A 558 23.96 -34.60 11.48
C ASP A 558 23.51 -36.06 11.52
N ARG A 559 22.56 -36.39 12.39
CA ARG A 559 21.94 -37.73 12.45
C ARG A 559 20.88 -37.94 11.39
N SER A 560 20.63 -36.96 10.51
CA SER A 560 19.55 -36.99 9.52
C SER A 560 18.18 -37.29 10.13
N GLU A 561 17.91 -36.74 11.31
CA GLU A 561 16.62 -36.92 11.97
C GLU A 561 15.48 -36.21 11.20
N ASP A 562 14.28 -36.76 11.28
CA ASP A 562 13.09 -36.21 10.63
C ASP A 562 12.83 -34.76 11.10
N PHE A 563 12.34 -33.91 10.19
CA PHE A 563 11.97 -32.52 10.47
C PHE A 563 11.00 -32.38 11.66
N LEU A 564 10.15 -33.39 11.91
CA LEU A 564 9.24 -33.41 13.08
C LEU A 564 10.01 -33.41 14.40
N LYS A 565 11.11 -34.18 14.48
CA LYS A 565 11.96 -34.22 15.67
C LYS A 565 12.73 -32.91 15.84
N ILE A 566 13.24 -32.34 14.74
CA ILE A 566 13.90 -31.02 14.76
C ILE A 566 12.91 -29.97 15.26
N LYS A 567 11.68 -29.96 14.74
CA LYS A 567 10.61 -29.03 15.13
C LYS A 567 10.20 -29.21 16.59
N GLU A 568 10.00 -30.44 17.03
CA GLU A 568 9.65 -30.76 18.43
C GLU A 568 10.73 -30.26 19.40
N MET A 569 12.00 -30.51 19.08
CA MET A 569 13.12 -30.05 19.90
C MET A 569 13.20 -28.52 19.91
N ALA A 570 13.04 -27.88 18.76
CA ALA A 570 13.02 -26.42 18.67
C ALA A 570 11.91 -25.81 19.52
N LEU A 571 10.70 -26.39 19.50
CA LEU A 571 9.58 -25.96 20.35
C LEU A 571 9.88 -26.13 21.85
N LYS A 572 10.49 -27.24 22.24
CA LYS A 572 10.94 -27.48 23.64
C LYS A 572 11.97 -26.43 24.09
N ARG A 573 12.75 -25.87 23.15
CA ARG A 573 13.76 -24.84 23.41
C ARG A 573 13.22 -23.42 23.25
N GLY A 574 11.91 -23.25 23.08
CA GLY A 574 11.25 -21.95 23.07
C GLY A 574 11.00 -21.34 21.70
N MET A 575 11.25 -22.07 20.61
CA MET A 575 10.82 -21.62 19.28
C MET A 575 9.30 -21.42 19.29
N ARG A 576 8.84 -20.32 18.70
CA ARG A 576 7.41 -20.08 18.48
C ARG A 576 7.05 -20.41 17.04
N THR A 577 5.92 -21.11 16.86
CA THR A 577 5.37 -21.33 15.53
C THR A 577 4.78 -20.03 14.96
N LEU A 578 4.62 -19.97 13.62
CA LEU A 578 3.90 -18.88 12.96
C LEU A 578 2.52 -18.64 13.58
N ARG A 579 1.82 -19.74 13.97
CA ARG A 579 0.53 -19.64 14.64
C ARG A 579 0.63 -18.96 16.01
N GLN A 580 1.60 -19.33 16.83
CA GLN A 580 1.82 -18.70 18.14
C GLN A 580 2.21 -17.24 18.01
N SER A 581 3.05 -16.90 17.03
CA SER A 581 3.41 -15.52 16.71
C SER A 581 2.17 -14.71 16.26
N ALA A 582 1.30 -15.29 15.42
CA ALA A 582 0.05 -14.66 15.00
C ALA A 582 -0.93 -14.46 16.18
N LEU A 583 -1.07 -15.47 17.04
CA LEU A 583 -1.92 -15.38 18.26
C LEU A 583 -1.43 -14.28 19.20
N ARG A 584 -0.13 -14.11 19.36
CA ARG A 584 0.44 -13.01 20.17
C ARG A 584 0.05 -11.65 19.57
N LYS A 585 0.15 -11.48 18.23
CA LYS A 585 -0.32 -10.25 17.55
C LYS A 585 -1.83 -10.02 17.71
N LEU A 586 -2.64 -11.09 17.73
CA LEU A 586 -4.06 -11.01 18.00
C LEU A 586 -4.34 -10.56 19.44
N ALA A 587 -3.67 -11.14 20.42
CA ALA A 587 -3.82 -10.78 21.84
C ALA A 587 -3.47 -9.31 22.12
N GLU A 588 -2.45 -8.78 21.46
CA GLU A 588 -2.05 -7.37 21.52
C GLU A 588 -2.99 -6.45 20.70
N GLY A 589 -3.94 -7.05 19.99
CA GLY A 589 -4.87 -6.32 19.12
C GLY A 589 -4.17 -5.64 17.94
N MET A 590 -3.09 -6.19 17.44
CA MET A 590 -2.43 -5.72 16.21
C MET A 590 -3.12 -6.23 14.96
N THR A 591 -3.69 -7.44 15.02
CA THR A 591 -4.38 -8.10 13.90
C THR A 591 -5.71 -8.70 14.38
N THR A 592 -6.48 -9.28 13.46
CA THR A 592 -7.80 -9.86 13.77
C THR A 592 -7.79 -11.38 13.77
N PHE A 593 -8.87 -11.97 14.25
CA PHE A 593 -9.11 -13.41 14.19
C PHE A 593 -9.04 -13.92 12.73
N GLU A 594 -9.72 -13.25 11.82
CA GLU A 594 -9.80 -13.65 10.40
C GLU A 594 -8.42 -13.68 9.74
N GLU A 595 -7.53 -12.71 10.11
CA GLU A 595 -6.16 -12.69 9.59
C GLU A 595 -5.32 -13.85 10.16
N VAL A 596 -5.50 -14.19 11.42
CA VAL A 596 -4.80 -15.35 12.02
C VAL A 596 -5.19 -16.63 11.27
N ILE A 597 -6.49 -16.87 11.08
CA ILE A 597 -6.99 -18.03 10.33
C ILE A 597 -6.44 -18.03 8.89
N ARG A 598 -6.55 -16.91 8.19
CA ARG A 598 -6.12 -16.78 6.80
C ARG A 598 -4.64 -17.12 6.60
N VAL A 599 -3.79 -16.73 7.54
CA VAL A 599 -2.33 -16.83 7.38
C VAL A 599 -1.78 -18.13 7.95
N THR A 600 -2.46 -18.74 8.92
CA THR A 600 -2.00 -19.98 9.56
C THR A 600 -2.64 -21.24 9.01
N GLY A 601 -3.63 -21.12 8.11
CA GLY A 601 -4.19 -22.25 7.35
C GLY A 601 -5.03 -23.21 8.21
N ILE A 602 -5.91 -22.68 9.06
CA ILE A 602 -6.84 -23.48 9.88
C ILE A 602 -8.16 -23.61 9.11
#